data_4c29c654c9d1097610c99eadcd79da52
#
_entry.id   4c29c654c9d1097610c99eadcd79da52
#
_cell.length_a   1.000
_cell.length_b   1.000
_cell.length_c   1.000
_cell.angle_alpha   90.00
_cell.angle_beta   90.00
_cell.angle_gamma   90.00
#
_symmetry.space_group_name_H-M   'P 1'
#
loop_
_entity.id
_entity.type
_entity.pdbx_description
1 polymer ?
#
loop_
_entity_poly.entity_id
_entity_poly.type
_entity_poly.pdbx_seq_one_letter_code
_entity_poly.pdbx_strand_id
1 'polypeptide(L)'
;MRRLRPPQNLKRRILKDSFRKNEPRDDAFRRIIRSVPKGKVSTYGKVATAAGYPLYHRAVAQLLHKDISLPWQRIVGAGGEIKLRGDAAVEQRLRLTMEGVKFRSKRVNMQLYEHTLRSWET
;
A
#
# COMPACT_ATOMS: atom_id res chain seq x y z
N MET A 1 43.13 -22.74 7.80
CA MET A 1 42.21 -21.85 8.53
C MET A 1 40.80 -22.10 8.06
N ARG A 2 39.95 -22.54 8.94
CA ARG A 2 38.54 -22.67 8.63
C ARG A 2 37.87 -21.28 8.66
N ARG A 3 37.27 -20.92 7.55
CA ARG A 3 36.35 -19.79 7.54
C ARG A 3 35.16 -20.13 8.42
N LEU A 4 35.00 -19.39 9.50
CA LEU A 4 33.81 -19.47 10.31
C LEU A 4 32.64 -18.89 9.51
N ARG A 5 31.66 -19.73 9.23
CA ARG A 5 30.39 -19.22 8.71
C ARG A 5 29.65 -18.49 9.81
N PRO A 6 29.10 -17.31 9.53
CA PRO A 6 28.25 -16.66 10.53
C PRO A 6 27.09 -17.61 10.89
N PRO A 7 26.77 -17.73 12.17
CA PRO A 7 25.63 -18.58 12.57
C PRO A 7 24.35 -18.12 11.90
N GLN A 8 23.51 -19.09 11.52
CA GLN A 8 22.22 -18.79 10.89
C GLN A 8 21.37 -17.85 11.72
N ASN A 9 21.54 -17.88 13.05
CA ASN A 9 20.88 -16.98 13.99
C ASN A 9 21.22 -15.51 13.73
N LEU A 10 22.41 -15.22 13.23
CA LEU A 10 22.81 -13.85 12.89
C LEU A 10 22.05 -13.31 11.69
N LYS A 11 21.83 -14.14 10.66
CA LYS A 11 21.02 -13.76 9.49
C LYS A 11 19.57 -13.45 9.92
N ARG A 12 18.99 -14.27 10.79
CA ARG A 12 17.64 -14.05 11.30
C ARG A 12 17.55 -12.77 12.13
N ARG A 13 18.58 -12.47 12.93
CA ARG A 13 18.66 -11.21 13.69
C ARG A 13 18.72 -10.01 12.77
N ILE A 14 19.57 -10.04 11.76
CA ILE A 14 19.71 -8.95 10.78
C ILE A 14 18.38 -8.70 10.06
N LEU A 15 17.70 -9.76 9.65
CA LEU A 15 16.39 -9.66 9.00
C LEU A 15 15.34 -9.08 9.95
N LYS A 16 15.29 -9.53 11.21
CA LYS A 16 14.39 -8.98 12.21
C LYS A 16 14.64 -7.50 12.45
N ASP A 17 15.89 -7.10 12.59
CA ASP A 17 16.26 -5.70 12.81
C ASP A 17 15.90 -4.83 11.61
N SER A 18 16.05 -5.35 10.38
CA SER A 18 15.61 -4.66 9.17
C SER A 18 14.10 -4.47 9.15
N PHE A 19 13.32 -5.48 9.53
CA PHE A 19 11.87 -5.37 9.66
C PHE A 19 11.47 -4.36 10.72
N ARG A 20 12.13 -4.34 11.87
CA ARG A 20 11.87 -3.38 12.94
C ARG A 20 12.13 -1.95 12.51
N LYS A 21 13.18 -1.71 11.72
CA LYS A 21 13.51 -0.37 11.20
C LYS A 21 12.40 0.17 10.29
N ASN A 22 11.70 -0.70 9.58
CA ASN A 22 10.63 -0.33 8.66
C ASN A 22 9.25 -0.29 9.33
N GLU A 23 9.13 -0.82 10.54
CA GLU A 23 7.85 -0.91 11.25
C GLU A 23 7.18 0.45 11.46
N PRO A 24 7.88 1.50 11.93
CA PRO A 24 7.24 2.82 12.08
C PRO A 24 6.74 3.39 10.75
N ARG A 25 7.48 3.18 9.68
CA ARG A 25 7.08 3.58 8.32
C ARG A 25 5.82 2.82 7.89
N ASP A 26 5.84 1.51 8.04
CA ASP A 26 4.71 0.66 7.64
C ASP A 26 3.47 0.97 8.48
N ASP A 27 3.63 1.26 9.75
CA ASP A 27 2.52 1.68 10.60
C ASP A 27 1.93 3.01 10.16
N ALA A 28 2.76 3.95 9.72
CA ALA A 28 2.30 5.20 9.14
C ALA A 28 1.50 4.94 7.86
N PHE A 29 1.98 4.05 7.00
CA PHE A 29 1.24 3.65 5.79
C PHE A 29 -0.10 3.02 6.14
N ARG A 30 -0.15 2.10 7.10
CA ARG A 30 -1.39 1.45 7.53
C ARG A 30 -2.41 2.47 8.01
N ARG A 31 -1.97 3.43 8.78
CA ARG A 31 -2.83 4.48 9.32
C ARG A 31 -3.47 5.29 8.21
N ILE A 32 -2.68 5.70 7.22
CA ILE A 32 -3.16 6.46 6.06
C ILE A 32 -4.11 5.60 5.21
N ILE A 33 -3.74 4.36 4.93
CA ILE A 33 -4.57 3.45 4.13
C ILE A 33 -5.93 3.23 4.78
N ARG A 34 -5.96 3.02 6.10
CA ARG A 34 -7.21 2.83 6.84
C ARG A 34 -8.09 4.08 6.87
N SER A 35 -7.51 5.24 6.64
CA SER A 35 -8.27 6.49 6.59
C SER A 35 -9.07 6.67 5.29
N VAL A 36 -8.78 5.88 4.26
CA VAL A 36 -9.52 5.94 3.00
C VAL A 36 -10.88 5.25 3.20
N PRO A 37 -11.99 6.00 3.12
CA PRO A 37 -13.29 5.43 3.39
C PRO A 37 -13.80 4.55 2.25
N LYS A 38 -14.78 3.71 2.58
CA LYS A 38 -15.51 2.92 1.60
C LYS A 38 -16.10 3.83 0.51
N GLY A 39 -15.96 3.42 -0.74
CA GLY A 39 -16.44 4.20 -1.89
C GLY A 39 -15.49 5.27 -2.36
N LYS A 40 -14.29 5.34 -1.78
CA LYS A 40 -13.24 6.26 -2.20
C LYS A 40 -11.94 5.50 -2.45
N VAL A 41 -11.02 6.14 -3.17
CA VAL A 41 -9.73 5.56 -3.51
C VAL A 41 -8.61 6.59 -3.29
N SER A 42 -7.40 6.10 -3.16
CA SER A 42 -6.19 6.92 -3.21
C SER A 42 -5.12 6.19 -4.01
N THR A 43 -3.95 6.79 -4.13
CA THR A 43 -2.86 6.20 -4.91
C THR A 43 -1.71 5.81 -4.00
N TYR A 44 -0.88 4.87 -4.47
CA TYR A 44 0.32 4.44 -3.75
C TYR A 44 1.23 5.64 -3.41
N GLY A 45 1.43 6.53 -4.37
CA GLY A 45 2.29 7.71 -4.18
C GLY A 45 1.72 8.70 -3.18
N LYS A 46 0.42 8.95 -3.20
CA LYS A 46 -0.23 9.86 -2.26
C LYS A 46 -0.26 9.31 -0.85
N VAL A 47 -0.45 8.01 -0.69
CA VAL A 47 -0.34 7.34 0.62
C VAL A 47 1.08 7.53 1.18
N ALA A 48 2.10 7.26 0.37
CA ALA A 48 3.48 7.43 0.80
C ALA A 48 3.78 8.87 1.22
N THR A 49 3.37 9.84 0.42
CA THR A 49 3.57 11.27 0.71
C THR A 49 2.85 11.70 1.99
N ALA A 50 1.59 11.30 2.15
CA ALA A 50 0.79 11.63 3.33
C ALA A 50 1.38 11.04 4.61
N ALA A 51 2.00 9.87 4.51
CA ALA A 51 2.67 9.22 5.63
C ALA A 51 4.03 9.85 5.98
N GLY A 52 4.52 10.79 5.18
CA GLY A 52 5.82 11.43 5.39
C GLY A 52 6.98 10.75 4.68
N TYR A 53 6.71 9.86 3.75
CA TYR A 53 7.71 9.10 3.00
C TYR A 53 7.51 9.26 1.49
N PRO A 54 7.66 10.49 0.94
CA PRO A 54 7.51 10.69 -0.49
C PRO A 54 8.47 9.78 -1.28
N LEU A 55 8.06 9.34 -2.45
CA LEU A 55 8.79 8.41 -3.32
C LEU A 55 8.80 6.95 -2.85
N TYR A 56 8.20 6.62 -1.71
CA TYR A 56 8.13 5.25 -1.20
C TYR A 56 6.88 4.48 -1.65
N HIS A 57 6.36 4.79 -2.82
CA HIS A 57 5.16 4.12 -3.36
C HIS A 57 5.31 2.60 -3.50
N ARG A 58 6.52 2.11 -3.82
CA ARG A 58 6.78 0.67 -3.91
C ARG A 58 6.67 -0.02 -2.55
N ALA A 59 7.13 0.66 -1.50
CA ALA A 59 7.01 0.13 -0.14
C ALA A 59 5.55 0.04 0.29
N VAL A 60 4.71 0.98 -0.12
CA VAL A 60 3.26 0.91 0.09
C VAL A 60 2.67 -0.32 -0.60
N ALA A 61 3.02 -0.54 -1.86
CA ALA A 61 2.56 -1.70 -2.62
C ALA A 61 3.00 -3.01 -1.96
N GLN A 62 4.25 -3.10 -1.51
CA GLN A 62 4.76 -4.28 -0.81
C GLN A 62 4.00 -4.55 0.49
N LEU A 63 3.69 -3.51 1.25
CA LEU A 63 2.90 -3.66 2.47
C LEU A 63 1.51 -4.21 2.18
N LEU A 64 0.85 -3.71 1.14
CA LEU A 64 -0.49 -4.17 0.75
C LEU A 64 -0.49 -5.64 0.32
N HIS A 65 0.60 -6.12 -0.26
CA HIS A 65 0.74 -7.55 -0.58
C HIS A 65 0.89 -8.41 0.67
N LYS A 66 1.49 -7.88 1.72
CA LYS A 66 1.72 -8.62 2.96
C LYS A 66 0.53 -8.58 3.90
N ASP A 67 -0.15 -7.45 3.98
CA ASP A 67 -1.20 -7.20 4.97
C ASP A 67 -2.55 -7.08 4.27
N ILE A 68 -3.17 -8.23 4.06
CA ILE A 68 -4.48 -8.32 3.40
C ILE A 68 -5.63 -7.84 4.29
N SER A 69 -5.38 -7.55 5.56
CA SER A 69 -6.37 -6.96 6.46
C SER A 69 -6.67 -5.50 6.14
N LEU A 70 -5.76 -4.85 5.40
CA LEU A 70 -5.95 -3.47 4.96
C LEU A 70 -6.95 -3.40 3.80
N PRO A 71 -7.66 -2.27 3.64
CA PRO A 71 -8.53 -2.07 2.48
C PRO A 71 -7.72 -1.82 1.21
N TRP A 72 -6.96 -2.82 0.80
CA TRP A 72 -6.02 -2.74 -0.31
C TRP A 72 -6.68 -2.37 -1.64
N GLN A 73 -7.95 -2.76 -1.82
CA GLN A 73 -8.69 -2.45 -3.05
C GLN A 73 -8.85 -0.94 -3.27
N ARG A 74 -8.76 -0.14 -2.22
CA ARG A 74 -8.93 1.32 -2.30
C ARG A 74 -7.67 2.06 -2.69
N ILE A 75 -6.55 1.35 -2.90
CA ILE A 75 -5.28 1.96 -3.31
C ILE A 75 -4.98 1.53 -4.74
N VAL A 76 -4.91 2.52 -5.62
CA VAL A 76 -4.72 2.33 -7.06
C VAL A 76 -3.48 3.08 -7.54
N GLY A 77 -3.12 2.88 -8.80
CA GLY A 77 -2.04 3.62 -9.41
C GLY A 77 -2.45 5.05 -9.79
N ALA A 78 -1.49 5.85 -10.18
CA ALA A 78 -1.72 7.22 -10.64
C ALA A 78 -2.78 7.24 -11.75
N GLY A 79 -3.67 8.21 -11.68
CA GLY A 79 -4.76 8.33 -12.65
C GLY A 79 -5.86 7.28 -12.51
N GLY A 80 -5.87 6.50 -11.43
CA GLY A 80 -6.90 5.50 -11.18
C GLY A 80 -6.63 4.13 -11.80
N GLU A 81 -5.40 3.90 -12.24
CA GLU A 81 -5.02 2.66 -12.91
C GLU A 81 -4.95 1.48 -11.93
N ILE A 82 -5.52 0.35 -12.31
CA ILE A 82 -5.36 -0.90 -11.57
C ILE A 82 -3.99 -1.48 -11.92
N LYS A 83 -3.07 -1.49 -10.96
CA LYS A 83 -1.70 -1.97 -11.16
C LYS A 83 -1.54 -3.47 -10.98
N LEU A 84 -2.47 -4.11 -10.28
CA LEU A 84 -2.46 -5.56 -10.09
C LEU A 84 -2.77 -6.27 -11.41
N ARG A 85 -2.43 -7.55 -11.47
CA ARG A 85 -2.64 -8.37 -12.69
C ARG A 85 -3.44 -9.62 -12.35
N GLY A 86 -4.06 -10.20 -13.38
CA GLY A 86 -4.77 -11.46 -13.26
C GLY A 86 -5.93 -11.37 -12.29
N ASP A 87 -6.08 -12.42 -11.49
CA ASP A 87 -7.20 -12.54 -10.55
C ASP A 87 -7.25 -11.43 -9.52
N ALA A 88 -6.09 -10.95 -9.08
CA ALA A 88 -6.03 -9.85 -8.12
C ALA A 88 -6.60 -8.55 -8.70
N ALA A 89 -6.35 -8.28 -9.99
CA ALA A 89 -6.92 -7.12 -10.66
C ALA A 89 -8.44 -7.23 -10.79
N VAL A 90 -8.93 -8.40 -11.14
CA VAL A 90 -10.37 -8.69 -11.24
C VAL A 90 -11.03 -8.50 -9.88
N GLU A 91 -10.43 -9.03 -8.83
CA GLU A 91 -10.96 -8.92 -7.47
C GLU A 91 -10.98 -7.47 -6.99
N GLN A 92 -9.91 -6.71 -7.24
CA GLN A 92 -9.86 -5.30 -6.88
C GLN A 92 -10.99 -4.51 -7.54
N ARG A 93 -11.18 -4.72 -8.83
CA ARG A 93 -12.24 -4.06 -9.60
C ARG A 93 -13.62 -4.44 -9.05
N LEU A 94 -13.82 -5.71 -8.76
CA LEU A 94 -15.08 -6.19 -8.19
C LEU A 94 -15.37 -5.55 -6.85
N ARG A 95 -14.39 -5.53 -5.94
CA ARG A 95 -14.56 -4.93 -4.62
C ARG A 95 -14.88 -3.45 -4.70
N LEU A 96 -14.19 -2.71 -5.56
CA LEU A 96 -14.47 -1.29 -5.77
C LEU A 96 -15.86 -1.07 -6.35
N THR A 97 -16.27 -1.89 -7.31
CA THR A 97 -17.62 -1.82 -7.89
C THR A 97 -18.69 -2.06 -6.82
N MET A 98 -18.46 -3.02 -5.93
CA MET A 98 -19.36 -3.29 -4.80
C MET A 98 -19.43 -2.14 -3.82
N GLU A 99 -18.38 -1.33 -3.71
CA GLU A 99 -18.36 -0.11 -2.89
C GLU A 99 -18.97 1.10 -3.59
N GLY A 100 -19.44 0.95 -4.81
CA GLY A 100 -20.06 2.01 -5.58
C GLY A 100 -19.09 2.82 -6.44
N VAL A 101 -17.83 2.40 -6.53
CA VAL A 101 -16.84 3.09 -7.36
C VAL A 101 -17.04 2.71 -8.83
N LYS A 102 -17.19 3.71 -9.67
CA LYS A 102 -17.37 3.51 -11.11
C LYS A 102 -16.06 3.73 -11.85
N PHE A 103 -15.90 2.94 -12.90
CA PHE A 103 -14.73 3.00 -13.76
C PHE A 103 -15.04 3.76 -15.03
N ARG A 104 -14.07 4.50 -15.49
CA ARG A 104 -14.05 5.12 -16.81
C ARG A 104 -13.10 4.29 -17.67
N SER A 105 -13.66 3.43 -18.52
CA SER A 105 -12.89 2.42 -19.24
C SER A 105 -12.14 1.53 -18.24
N LYS A 106 -10.81 1.52 -18.23
CA LYS A 106 -10.00 0.67 -17.35
C LYS A 106 -9.55 1.37 -16.05
N ARG A 107 -9.94 2.61 -15.85
CA ARG A 107 -9.46 3.43 -14.74
C ARG A 107 -10.60 3.89 -13.84
N VAL A 108 -10.30 4.04 -12.57
CA VAL A 108 -11.22 4.71 -11.63
C VAL A 108 -11.32 6.18 -12.02
N ASN A 109 -12.53 6.72 -11.97
CA ASN A 109 -12.75 8.15 -12.17
C ASN A 109 -12.28 8.91 -10.92
N MET A 110 -11.03 9.40 -10.96
CA MET A 110 -10.40 10.05 -9.81
C MET A 110 -11.07 11.37 -9.43
N GLN A 111 -11.69 12.07 -10.37
CA GLN A 111 -12.43 13.30 -10.06
C GLN A 111 -13.57 13.05 -9.09
N LEU A 112 -14.24 11.90 -9.21
CA LEU A 112 -15.38 11.56 -8.36
C LEU A 112 -14.99 10.80 -7.10
N TYR A 113 -13.96 9.95 -7.17
CA TYR A 113 -13.72 8.95 -6.13
C TYR A 113 -12.42 9.11 -5.38
N GLU A 114 -11.54 10.03 -5.79
CA GLU A 114 -10.30 10.24 -5.06
C GLU A 114 -10.58 10.86 -3.70
N HIS A 115 -10.05 10.22 -2.65
CA HIS A 115 -10.09 10.73 -1.29
C HIS A 115 -8.91 11.67 -1.06
N THR A 116 -9.17 12.83 -0.49
CA THR A 116 -8.10 13.76 -0.10
C THR A 116 -7.49 13.31 1.22
N LEU A 117 -6.25 12.85 1.15
CA LEU A 117 -5.52 12.42 2.34
C LEU A 117 -4.99 13.62 3.10
N ARG A 118 -5.04 13.53 4.43
CA ARG A 118 -4.39 14.49 5.32
C ARG A 118 -3.08 13.89 5.81
N SER A 119 -2.03 14.72 5.88
CA SER A 119 -0.82 14.33 6.57
C SER A 119 -1.17 14.08 8.04
N TRP A 120 -0.68 12.99 8.60
CA TRP A 120 -0.94 12.65 9.99
C TRP A 120 -0.31 13.65 10.98
N GLU A 121 0.63 14.47 10.51
CA GLU A 121 1.29 15.51 11.30
C GLU A 121 0.42 16.78 11.44
N THR A 122 -0.62 16.89 10.69
CA THR A 122 -1.59 17.95 10.82
C THR A 122 -2.73 17.48 11.70
#